data_a0f433c5b132ce181755215604f48aa7
#
_entry.id   a0f433c5b132ce181755215604f48aa7
#
_cell.length_a   1.000
_cell.length_b   1.000
_cell.length_c   1.000
_cell.angle_alpha   90.00
_cell.angle_beta   90.00
_cell.angle_gamma   90.00
#
_symmetry.space_group_name_H-M   'P 1'
#
loop_
_entity.id
_entity.type
_entity.pdbx_description
1 polymer ?
#
loop_
_entity_poly.entity_id
_entity_poly.type
_entity_poly.pdbx_seq_one_letter_code
_entity_poly.pdbx_strand_id
1 'polypeptide(L)'
;MKSITKLLAATGGILCLLSSCDNNMNPLLTDSTLPYGAPRFDKIRTEHYLPAFEQAIAEAKAEIDAIVNNPDAPTFENTVVALDEAGSRLDDVAGIFYNLLEADTNERMQDIAEKVSPMMTEYSMYVSLNEPLFARVKAVHESGVALEQDQATLLDKTWKSFVRGGANLGAEDKATYSKLSEELSLLTLQYGKNVLAATNAFTLNLT
;
A
#
# COMPACT_ATOMS: atom_id res chain seq x y z
N MET A 1 -62.34 22.23 43.01
CA MET A 1 -61.31 23.13 42.48
C MET A 1 -60.40 22.34 41.58
N LYS A 2 -60.51 22.57 40.29
CA LYS A 2 -59.86 21.77 39.22
C LYS A 2 -58.57 22.45 38.80
N SER A 3 -57.44 21.76 38.99
CA SER A 3 -56.14 22.22 38.50
C SER A 3 -55.93 21.66 37.09
N ILE A 4 -55.68 22.53 36.15
CA ILE A 4 -55.41 22.21 34.75
C ILE A 4 -53.91 22.18 34.54
N THR A 5 -53.37 20.97 34.34
CA THR A 5 -51.96 20.80 34.02
C THR A 5 -51.78 20.98 32.49
N LYS A 6 -51.06 21.98 32.09
CA LYS A 6 -50.71 22.25 30.71
C LYS A 6 -49.56 21.31 30.27
N LEU A 7 -49.83 20.47 29.29
CA LEU A 7 -48.85 19.61 28.62
C LEU A 7 -48.14 20.44 27.55
N LEU A 8 -46.86 20.75 27.76
CA LEU A 8 -45.99 21.33 26.75
C LEU A 8 -45.47 20.20 25.86
N ALA A 9 -45.94 20.18 24.62
CA ALA A 9 -45.36 19.34 23.57
C ALA A 9 -44.08 20.01 23.05
N ALA A 10 -42.92 19.47 23.40
CA ALA A 10 -41.64 19.85 22.80
C ALA A 10 -41.48 19.09 21.47
N THR A 11 -41.74 19.79 20.37
CA THR A 11 -41.39 19.34 19.03
C THR A 11 -39.87 19.44 18.86
N GLY A 12 -39.17 18.32 19.13
CA GLY A 12 -37.77 18.16 18.79
C GLY A 12 -37.59 18.11 17.27
N GLY A 13 -37.19 19.20 16.67
CA GLY A 13 -36.76 19.20 15.28
C GLY A 13 -35.53 18.32 15.10
N ILE A 14 -35.69 17.21 14.40
CA ILE A 14 -34.57 16.40 13.91
C ILE A 14 -33.92 17.23 12.80
N LEU A 15 -32.82 17.89 13.15
CA LEU A 15 -31.92 18.52 12.21
C LEU A 15 -31.19 17.38 11.50
N CYS A 16 -31.75 16.91 10.38
CA CYS A 16 -31.00 16.07 9.44
C CYS A 16 -29.84 16.92 8.91
N LEU A 17 -28.67 16.73 9.51
CA LEU A 17 -27.42 17.11 8.87
C LEU A 17 -27.34 16.27 7.60
N LEU A 18 -27.77 16.86 6.48
CA LEU A 18 -27.40 16.39 5.17
C LEU A 18 -25.88 16.53 5.11
N SER A 19 -25.19 15.45 5.45
CA SER A 19 -23.80 15.30 5.09
C SER A 19 -23.75 15.46 3.58
N SER A 20 -23.35 16.63 3.13
CA SER A 20 -22.94 16.83 1.75
C SER A 20 -21.93 15.73 1.47
N CYS A 21 -22.31 14.76 0.63
CA CYS A 21 -21.35 13.82 0.08
C CYS A 21 -20.36 14.69 -0.67
N ASP A 22 -19.18 14.87 -0.08
CA ASP A 22 -18.06 15.49 -0.76
C ASP A 22 -17.78 14.64 -2.00
N ASN A 23 -18.12 15.21 -3.16
CA ASN A 23 -17.77 14.67 -4.48
C ASN A 23 -16.25 14.73 -4.71
N ASN A 24 -15.47 14.84 -3.65
CA ASN A 24 -14.02 15.07 -3.66
C ASN A 24 -13.22 13.90 -3.07
N MET A 25 -13.84 12.71 -2.97
CA MET A 25 -13.09 11.53 -2.56
C MET A 25 -12.13 11.13 -3.68
N ASN A 26 -10.87 10.84 -3.29
CA ASN A 26 -9.86 10.39 -4.23
C ASN A 26 -10.30 9.06 -4.87
N PRO A 27 -10.47 9.00 -6.21
CA PRO A 27 -10.97 7.80 -6.88
C PRO A 27 -10.03 6.59 -6.77
N LEU A 28 -8.76 6.80 -6.40
CA LEU A 28 -7.79 5.73 -6.14
C LEU A 28 -7.97 5.09 -4.75
N LEU A 29 -8.73 5.72 -3.86
CA LEU A 29 -8.96 5.27 -2.48
C LEU A 29 -10.39 4.75 -2.28
N THR A 30 -11.17 4.65 -3.35
CA THR A 30 -12.55 4.17 -3.31
C THR A 30 -12.71 2.95 -4.19
N ASP A 31 -13.45 1.96 -3.68
CA ASP A 31 -13.74 0.77 -4.46
C ASP A 31 -14.50 1.11 -5.73
N SER A 32 -14.08 0.55 -6.84
CA SER A 32 -14.76 0.76 -8.11
C SER A 32 -16.06 -0.03 -8.18
N THR A 33 -17.14 0.63 -8.62
CA THR A 33 -18.42 -0.02 -8.91
C THR A 33 -18.54 -0.49 -10.36
N LEU A 34 -17.49 -0.36 -11.16
CA LEU A 34 -17.44 -0.83 -12.53
C LEU A 34 -17.33 -2.36 -12.58
N PRO A 35 -17.74 -3.00 -13.68
CA PRO A 35 -17.54 -4.43 -13.87
C PRO A 35 -16.07 -4.83 -13.64
N TYR A 36 -15.88 -5.96 -12.95
CA TYR A 36 -14.56 -6.51 -12.60
C TYR A 36 -13.69 -5.59 -11.72
N GLY A 37 -14.28 -4.61 -11.02
CA GLY A 37 -13.51 -3.65 -10.22
C GLY A 37 -12.62 -2.71 -11.04
N ALA A 38 -12.89 -2.55 -12.34
CA ALA A 38 -12.04 -1.73 -13.22
C ALA A 38 -11.86 -0.30 -12.66
N PRO A 39 -10.64 0.23 -12.62
CA PRO A 39 -10.38 1.58 -12.12
C PRO A 39 -11.15 2.66 -12.89
N ARG A 40 -11.58 3.69 -12.19
CA ARG A 40 -12.28 4.83 -12.79
C ARG A 40 -11.29 5.80 -13.46
N PHE A 41 -10.61 5.35 -14.54
CA PHE A 41 -9.66 6.16 -15.29
C PHE A 41 -10.24 7.50 -15.77
N ASP A 42 -11.56 7.55 -16.02
CA ASP A 42 -12.27 8.78 -16.36
C ASP A 42 -12.24 9.85 -15.26
N LYS A 43 -12.03 9.45 -13.99
CA LYS A 43 -11.99 10.32 -12.82
C LYS A 43 -10.61 10.52 -12.23
N ILE A 44 -9.68 9.59 -12.50
CA ILE A 44 -8.31 9.68 -11.98
C ILE A 44 -7.60 10.86 -12.64
N ARG A 45 -6.87 11.64 -11.83
CA ARG A 45 -6.06 12.79 -12.24
C ARG A 45 -4.68 12.68 -11.58
N THR A 46 -3.69 13.34 -12.16
CA THR A 46 -2.31 13.30 -11.64
C THR A 46 -2.19 13.73 -10.19
N GLU A 47 -2.98 14.71 -9.75
CA GLU A 47 -3.01 15.19 -8.36
C GLU A 47 -3.54 14.18 -7.34
N HIS A 48 -4.20 13.12 -7.78
CA HIS A 48 -4.73 12.08 -6.90
C HIS A 48 -3.66 11.10 -6.41
N TYR A 49 -2.56 10.91 -7.16
CA TYR A 49 -1.60 9.85 -6.87
C TYR A 49 -0.85 10.05 -5.57
N LEU A 50 -0.19 11.20 -5.36
CA LEU A 50 0.63 11.38 -4.17
C LEU A 50 -0.19 11.24 -2.87
N PRO A 51 -1.36 11.89 -2.71
CA PRO A 51 -2.20 11.68 -1.53
C PRO A 51 -2.70 10.23 -1.39
N ALA A 52 -2.93 9.52 -2.51
CA ALA A 52 -3.34 8.12 -2.46
C ALA A 52 -2.22 7.23 -1.94
N PHE A 53 -0.99 7.44 -2.38
CA PHE A 53 0.17 6.71 -1.84
C PHE A 53 0.39 6.99 -0.36
N GLU A 54 0.33 8.26 0.07
CA GLU A 54 0.49 8.64 1.47
C GLU A 54 -0.53 7.91 2.36
N GLN A 55 -1.80 7.91 1.97
CA GLN A 55 -2.85 7.25 2.72
C GLN A 55 -2.72 5.72 2.66
N ALA A 56 -2.55 5.14 1.49
CA ALA A 56 -2.45 3.69 1.33
C ALA A 56 -1.24 3.09 2.06
N ILE A 57 -0.09 3.79 2.09
CA ILE A 57 1.07 3.38 2.87
C ILE A 57 0.75 3.43 4.38
N ALA A 58 0.05 4.46 4.85
CA ALA A 58 -0.34 4.55 6.26
C ALA A 58 -1.31 3.42 6.66
N GLU A 59 -2.28 3.10 5.81
CA GLU A 59 -3.20 1.98 5.99
C GLU A 59 -2.44 0.65 6.00
N ALA A 60 -1.57 0.41 5.03
CA ALA A 60 -0.76 -0.80 4.94
C ALA A 60 0.17 -0.98 6.17
N LYS A 61 0.80 0.09 6.66
CA LYS A 61 1.58 0.04 7.90
C LYS A 61 0.71 -0.34 9.10
N ALA A 62 -0.51 0.18 9.21
CA ALA A 62 -1.44 -0.16 10.28
C ALA A 62 -1.88 -1.63 10.23
N GLU A 63 -2.06 -2.20 9.05
CA GLU A 63 -2.36 -3.63 8.85
C GLU A 63 -1.19 -4.51 9.31
N ILE A 64 0.04 -4.14 8.96
CA ILE A 64 1.25 -4.82 9.47
C ILE A 64 1.34 -4.74 10.99
N ASP A 65 1.07 -3.56 11.57
CA ASP A 65 1.06 -3.39 13.02
C ASP A 65 -0.01 -4.24 13.71
N ALA A 66 -1.18 -4.42 13.08
CA ALA A 66 -2.22 -5.29 13.59
C ALA A 66 -1.78 -6.77 13.62
N ILE A 67 -1.05 -7.24 12.60
CA ILE A 67 -0.47 -8.59 12.59
C ILE A 67 0.56 -8.73 13.72
N VAL A 68 1.48 -7.78 13.85
CA VAL A 68 2.54 -7.80 14.86
C VAL A 68 1.97 -7.79 16.28
N ASN A 69 0.94 -6.98 16.53
CA ASN A 69 0.32 -6.81 17.85
C ASN A 69 -0.80 -7.81 18.13
N ASN A 70 -1.04 -8.78 17.26
CA ASN A 70 -2.04 -9.82 17.52
C ASN A 70 -1.64 -10.65 18.75
N PRO A 71 -2.46 -10.72 19.82
CA PRO A 71 -2.13 -11.42 21.04
C PRO A 71 -2.14 -12.95 20.90
N ASP A 72 -2.77 -13.47 19.84
CA ASP A 72 -2.88 -14.89 19.62
C ASP A 72 -1.55 -15.47 19.09
N ALA A 73 -1.32 -16.75 19.40
CA ALA A 73 -0.19 -17.47 18.85
C ALA A 73 -0.18 -17.41 17.31
N PRO A 74 1.00 -17.27 16.66
CA PRO A 74 1.09 -17.22 15.20
C PRO A 74 0.54 -18.49 14.55
N THR A 75 -0.38 -18.30 13.59
CA THR A 75 -0.92 -19.33 12.71
C THR A 75 -0.70 -18.96 11.27
N PHE A 76 -0.93 -19.89 10.35
CA PHE A 76 -0.87 -19.61 8.91
C PHE A 76 -1.85 -18.48 8.55
N GLU A 77 -3.08 -18.52 9.07
CA GLU A 77 -4.15 -17.55 8.77
C GLU A 77 -3.86 -16.17 9.37
N ASN A 78 -3.54 -16.09 10.69
CA ASN A 78 -3.38 -14.80 11.36
C ASN A 78 -2.02 -14.14 11.14
N THR A 79 -1.14 -14.79 10.38
CA THR A 79 0.21 -14.28 10.11
C THR A 79 0.52 -14.28 8.62
N VAL A 80 0.44 -15.42 7.93
CA VAL A 80 0.89 -15.53 6.54
C VAL A 80 -0.19 -15.02 5.58
N VAL A 81 -1.44 -15.46 5.75
CA VAL A 81 -2.56 -14.96 4.94
C VAL A 81 -2.80 -13.48 5.23
N ALA A 82 -2.83 -13.10 6.52
CA ALA A 82 -3.01 -11.69 6.89
C ALA A 82 -1.91 -10.79 6.30
N LEU A 83 -0.66 -11.29 6.18
CA LEU A 83 0.44 -10.55 5.55
C LEU A 83 0.31 -10.50 4.02
N ASP A 84 -0.18 -11.56 3.38
CA ASP A 84 -0.41 -11.63 1.93
C ASP A 84 -1.53 -10.67 1.49
N GLU A 85 -2.52 -10.45 2.36
CA GLU A 85 -3.63 -9.51 2.14
C GLU A 85 -3.30 -8.06 2.51
N ALA A 86 -2.30 -7.85 3.39
CA ALA A 86 -1.92 -6.52 3.86
C ALA A 86 -1.35 -5.65 2.73
N GLY A 87 -1.82 -4.42 2.64
CA GLY A 87 -1.39 -3.45 1.64
C GLY A 87 -2.09 -3.58 0.29
N SER A 88 -3.16 -4.36 0.17
CA SER A 88 -3.88 -4.55 -1.11
C SER A 88 -4.30 -3.23 -1.77
N ARG A 89 -4.72 -2.23 -0.98
CA ARG A 89 -5.01 -0.88 -1.51
C ARG A 89 -3.75 -0.18 -2.04
N LEU A 90 -2.62 -0.35 -1.37
CA LEU A 90 -1.35 0.20 -1.85
C LEU A 90 -0.92 -0.47 -3.16
N ASP A 91 -1.12 -1.78 -3.29
CA ASP A 91 -0.84 -2.52 -4.52
C ASP A 91 -1.72 -2.04 -5.69
N ASP A 92 -3.00 -1.79 -5.44
CA ASP A 92 -3.92 -1.22 -6.44
C ASP A 92 -3.46 0.17 -6.90
N VAL A 93 -3.14 1.07 -5.98
CA VAL A 93 -2.65 2.42 -6.30
C VAL A 93 -1.34 2.36 -7.06
N ALA A 94 -0.40 1.53 -6.61
CA ALA A 94 0.91 1.33 -7.24
C ALA A 94 0.76 0.70 -8.64
N GLY A 95 -0.09 -0.32 -8.76
CA GLY A 95 -0.37 -0.97 -10.04
C GLY A 95 -0.89 0.01 -11.08
N ILE A 96 -1.85 0.85 -10.74
CA ILE A 96 -2.38 1.88 -11.65
C ILE A 96 -1.30 2.90 -11.99
N PHE A 97 -0.60 3.42 -10.97
CA PHE A 97 0.40 4.48 -11.17
C PHE A 97 1.56 4.03 -12.05
N TYR A 98 2.22 2.92 -11.71
CA TYR A 98 3.41 2.49 -12.43
C TYR A 98 3.11 2.01 -13.86
N ASN A 99 1.95 1.38 -14.10
CA ASN A 99 1.55 1.06 -15.46
C ASN A 99 1.37 2.31 -16.32
N LEU A 100 0.74 3.36 -15.80
CA LEU A 100 0.57 4.62 -16.53
C LEU A 100 1.88 5.40 -16.64
N LEU A 101 2.74 5.34 -15.63
CA LEU A 101 4.07 5.96 -15.67
C LEU A 101 4.92 5.41 -16.83
N GLU A 102 4.80 4.13 -17.15
CA GLU A 102 5.53 3.50 -18.26
C GLU A 102 4.85 3.70 -19.63
N ALA A 103 3.50 3.67 -19.67
CA ALA A 103 2.75 3.67 -20.91
C ALA A 103 2.36 5.08 -21.41
N ASP A 104 2.08 6.01 -20.50
CA ASP A 104 1.55 7.36 -20.79
C ASP A 104 2.08 8.39 -19.77
N THR A 105 3.40 8.52 -19.70
CA THR A 105 4.06 9.40 -18.73
C THR A 105 4.07 10.86 -19.18
N ASN A 106 4.21 11.74 -18.20
CA ASN A 106 4.50 13.16 -18.38
C ASN A 106 5.39 13.66 -17.24
N GLU A 107 5.91 14.89 -17.34
CA GLU A 107 6.81 15.47 -16.32
C GLU A 107 6.24 15.39 -14.91
N ARG A 108 4.94 15.70 -14.73
CA ARG A 108 4.28 15.64 -13.42
C ARG A 108 4.23 14.21 -12.86
N MET A 109 3.98 13.21 -13.69
CA MET A 109 4.02 11.80 -13.28
C MET A 109 5.43 11.40 -12.84
N GLN A 110 6.46 11.86 -13.55
CA GLN A 110 7.86 11.61 -13.21
C GLN A 110 8.25 12.29 -11.88
N ASP A 111 7.79 13.52 -11.63
CA ASP A 111 8.00 14.22 -10.36
C ASP A 111 7.34 13.50 -9.17
N ILE A 112 6.16 12.91 -9.40
CA ILE A 112 5.48 12.09 -8.39
C ILE A 112 6.27 10.80 -8.15
N ALA A 113 6.75 10.14 -9.19
CA ALA A 113 7.56 8.93 -9.08
C ALA A 113 8.82 9.15 -8.23
N GLU A 114 9.50 10.31 -8.36
CA GLU A 114 10.64 10.67 -7.53
C GLU A 114 10.30 10.79 -6.04
N LYS A 115 9.09 11.23 -5.72
CA LYS A 115 8.61 11.34 -4.33
C LYS A 115 8.14 9.99 -3.79
N VAL A 116 7.44 9.23 -4.60
CA VAL A 116 6.82 7.94 -4.21
C VAL A 116 7.87 6.83 -4.08
N SER A 117 8.90 6.82 -4.94
CA SER A 117 9.94 5.77 -4.92
C SER A 117 10.60 5.58 -3.55
N PRO A 118 11.10 6.63 -2.85
CA PRO A 118 11.64 6.46 -1.50
C PRO A 118 10.57 6.04 -0.48
N MET A 119 9.32 6.50 -0.61
CA MET A 119 8.23 6.11 0.29
C MET A 119 7.92 4.60 0.18
N MET A 120 7.88 4.07 -1.04
CA MET A 120 7.69 2.64 -1.29
C MET A 120 8.87 1.81 -0.78
N THR A 121 10.10 2.32 -0.94
CA THR A 121 11.30 1.68 -0.39
C THR A 121 11.25 1.65 1.13
N GLU A 122 10.89 2.76 1.79
CA GLU A 122 10.72 2.83 3.23
C GLU A 122 9.67 1.82 3.73
N TYR A 123 8.50 1.74 3.04
CA TYR A 123 7.48 0.74 3.37
C TYR A 123 8.00 -0.69 3.21
N SER A 124 8.70 -0.98 2.11
CA SER A 124 9.31 -2.29 1.89
C SER A 124 10.29 -2.67 3.02
N MET A 125 11.12 -1.71 3.47
CA MET A 125 12.03 -1.92 4.61
C MET A 125 11.28 -2.05 5.93
N TYR A 126 10.20 -1.28 6.12
CA TYR A 126 9.34 -1.39 7.29
C TYR A 126 8.77 -2.80 7.46
N VAL A 127 8.41 -3.47 6.37
CA VAL A 127 7.93 -4.86 6.38
C VAL A 127 9.09 -5.85 6.51
N SER A 128 10.07 -5.79 5.59
CA SER A 128 11.11 -6.83 5.46
C SER A 128 12.10 -6.89 6.63
N LEU A 129 12.35 -5.75 7.29
CA LEU A 129 13.26 -5.66 8.44
C LEU A 129 12.53 -5.69 9.79
N ASN A 130 11.21 -5.90 9.80
CA ASN A 130 10.38 -5.97 11.00
C ASN A 130 10.65 -7.27 11.77
N GLU A 131 11.40 -7.17 12.86
CA GLU A 131 11.79 -8.33 13.65
C GLU A 131 10.60 -9.07 14.31
N PRO A 132 9.63 -8.37 14.94
CA PRO A 132 8.44 -9.02 15.48
C PRO A 132 7.61 -9.74 14.41
N LEU A 133 7.43 -9.13 13.22
CA LEU A 133 6.71 -9.76 12.12
C LEU A 133 7.44 -11.01 11.62
N PHE A 134 8.75 -10.90 11.41
CA PHE A 134 9.58 -12.04 11.01
C PHE A 134 9.55 -13.16 12.04
N ALA A 135 9.54 -12.84 13.34
CA ALA A 135 9.43 -13.84 14.40
C ALA A 135 8.11 -14.64 14.31
N ARG A 136 6.99 -13.97 13.98
CA ARG A 136 5.70 -14.63 13.75
C ARG A 136 5.75 -15.56 12.52
N VAL A 137 6.26 -15.07 11.39
CA VAL A 137 6.42 -15.89 10.15
C VAL A 137 7.31 -17.10 10.43
N LYS A 138 8.42 -16.92 11.13
CA LYS A 138 9.34 -17.98 11.52
C LYS A 138 8.66 -19.01 12.41
N ALA A 139 7.87 -18.58 13.39
CA ALA A 139 7.15 -19.50 14.27
C ALA A 139 6.15 -20.38 13.50
N VAL A 140 5.45 -19.82 12.51
CA VAL A 140 4.57 -20.61 11.63
C VAL A 140 5.40 -21.58 10.77
N HIS A 141 6.50 -21.13 10.18
CA HIS A 141 7.37 -21.96 9.34
C HIS A 141 7.99 -23.15 10.10
N GLU A 142 8.33 -22.95 11.38
CA GLU A 142 8.94 -23.97 12.23
C GLU A 142 7.91 -24.86 12.97
N SER A 143 6.62 -24.52 12.92
CA SER A 143 5.57 -25.23 13.65
C SER A 143 5.30 -26.64 13.14
N GLY A 144 5.66 -26.94 11.88
CA GLY A 144 5.36 -28.21 11.22
C GLY A 144 3.87 -28.45 10.98
N VAL A 145 3.05 -27.37 10.98
CA VAL A 145 1.62 -27.46 10.68
C VAL A 145 1.38 -28.08 9.31
N ALA A 146 0.41 -29.00 9.23
CA ALA A 146 0.00 -29.59 7.95
C ALA A 146 -0.74 -28.53 7.11
N LEU A 147 -0.23 -28.22 5.94
CA LEU A 147 -0.76 -27.25 4.99
C LEU A 147 -1.00 -27.91 3.64
N GLU A 148 -1.96 -27.40 2.89
CA GLU A 148 -2.12 -27.75 1.48
C GLU A 148 -0.92 -27.24 0.67
N GLN A 149 -0.71 -27.78 -0.54
CA GLN A 149 0.50 -27.50 -1.33
C GLN A 149 0.71 -26.02 -1.66
N ASP A 150 -0.35 -25.28 -1.98
CA ASP A 150 -0.33 -23.83 -2.25
C ASP A 150 -0.02 -23.03 -1.00
N GLN A 151 -0.64 -23.36 0.13
CA GLN A 151 -0.39 -22.77 1.42
C GLN A 151 1.06 -22.96 1.88
N ALA A 152 1.59 -24.19 1.75
CA ALA A 152 2.97 -24.50 2.06
C ALA A 152 3.94 -23.72 1.15
N THR A 153 3.57 -23.52 -0.11
CA THR A 153 4.34 -22.72 -1.06
C THR A 153 4.34 -21.24 -0.68
N LEU A 154 3.20 -20.70 -0.29
CA LEU A 154 3.10 -19.31 0.17
C LEU A 154 3.96 -19.09 1.42
N LEU A 155 3.85 -19.95 2.43
CA LEU A 155 4.65 -19.88 3.65
C LEU A 155 6.16 -19.93 3.34
N ASP A 156 6.61 -20.87 2.52
CA ASP A 156 8.02 -21.02 2.14
C ASP A 156 8.55 -19.77 1.41
N LYS A 157 7.76 -19.22 0.45
CA LYS A 157 8.11 -18.00 -0.26
C LYS A 157 8.17 -16.80 0.67
N THR A 158 7.19 -16.64 1.55
CA THR A 158 7.13 -15.56 2.53
C THR A 158 8.35 -15.60 3.44
N TRP A 159 8.65 -16.75 4.03
CA TRP A 159 9.84 -16.92 4.88
C TRP A 159 11.15 -16.60 4.13
N LYS A 160 11.31 -17.13 2.91
CA LYS A 160 12.49 -16.85 2.06
C LYS A 160 12.60 -15.39 1.68
N SER A 161 11.47 -14.70 1.46
CA SER A 161 11.45 -13.27 1.19
C SER A 161 12.04 -12.47 2.35
N PHE A 162 11.62 -12.74 3.58
CA PHE A 162 12.19 -12.10 4.77
C PHE A 162 13.69 -12.37 4.91
N VAL A 163 14.12 -13.61 4.79
CA VAL A 163 15.55 -13.98 4.89
C VAL A 163 16.39 -13.24 3.86
N ARG A 164 15.94 -13.19 2.61
CA ARG A 164 16.63 -12.49 1.51
C ARG A 164 16.52 -10.99 1.63
N GLY A 165 15.41 -10.49 2.20
CA GLY A 165 15.15 -9.07 2.46
C GLY A 165 15.92 -8.50 3.65
N GLY A 166 16.79 -9.29 4.30
CA GLY A 166 17.69 -8.82 5.35
C GLY A 166 17.17 -8.99 6.77
N ALA A 167 16.09 -9.76 7.01
CA ALA A 167 15.54 -9.97 8.35
C ALA A 167 16.56 -10.48 9.37
N ASN A 168 17.54 -11.27 8.92
CA ASN A 168 18.60 -11.83 9.76
C ASN A 168 19.84 -10.93 9.92
N LEU A 169 19.86 -9.74 9.30
CA LEU A 169 20.97 -8.80 9.44
C LEU A 169 21.01 -8.19 10.84
N GLY A 170 22.21 -7.85 11.30
CA GLY A 170 22.38 -7.04 12.50
C GLY A 170 21.90 -5.58 12.30
N ALA A 171 21.71 -4.84 13.39
CA ALA A 171 21.15 -3.50 13.34
C ALA A 171 21.93 -2.53 12.43
N GLU A 172 23.28 -2.59 12.46
CA GLU A 172 24.15 -1.75 11.62
C GLU A 172 24.00 -2.12 10.14
N ASP A 173 23.99 -3.42 9.83
CA ASP A 173 23.82 -3.90 8.45
C ASP A 173 22.42 -3.62 7.91
N LYS A 174 21.37 -3.68 8.75
CA LYS A 174 20.01 -3.26 8.38
C LYS A 174 19.95 -1.79 7.99
N ALA A 175 20.59 -0.91 8.77
CA ALA A 175 20.66 0.51 8.47
C ALA A 175 21.40 0.78 7.15
N THR A 176 22.51 0.08 6.91
CA THR A 176 23.27 0.16 5.67
C THR A 176 22.46 -0.35 4.48
N TYR A 177 21.79 -1.49 4.64
CA TYR A 177 20.93 -2.10 3.62
C TYR A 177 19.78 -1.16 3.22
N SER A 178 19.10 -0.56 4.21
CA SER A 178 18.02 0.40 3.94
C SER A 178 18.50 1.60 3.13
N LYS A 179 19.64 2.19 3.52
CA LYS A 179 20.24 3.32 2.79
C LYS A 179 20.61 2.96 1.35
N LEU A 180 21.24 1.81 1.13
CA LEU A 180 21.62 1.35 -0.22
C LEU A 180 20.38 1.03 -1.07
N SER A 181 19.32 0.50 -0.46
CA SER A 181 18.04 0.22 -1.14
C SER A 181 17.35 1.51 -1.59
N GLU A 182 17.35 2.55 -0.75
CA GLU A 182 16.81 3.87 -1.11
C GLU A 182 17.62 4.49 -2.28
N GLU A 183 18.93 4.50 -2.18
CA GLU A 183 19.81 5.01 -3.24
C GLU A 183 19.60 4.25 -4.56
N LEU A 184 19.52 2.91 -4.50
CA LEU A 184 19.27 2.06 -5.67
C LEU A 184 17.91 2.39 -6.32
N SER A 185 16.86 2.62 -5.53
CA SER A 185 15.53 2.93 -6.06
C SER A 185 15.52 4.24 -6.87
N LEU A 186 16.21 5.27 -6.36
CA LEU A 186 16.36 6.56 -7.05
C LEU A 186 17.22 6.45 -8.30
N LEU A 187 18.33 5.70 -8.26
CA LEU A 187 19.19 5.46 -9.41
C LEU A 187 18.46 4.68 -10.51
N THR A 188 17.64 3.70 -10.15
CA THR A 188 16.84 2.93 -11.10
C THR A 188 15.81 3.83 -11.80
N LEU A 189 15.14 4.70 -11.05
CA LEU A 189 14.23 5.69 -11.62
C LEU A 189 14.94 6.65 -12.57
N GLN A 190 16.12 7.18 -12.17
CA GLN A 190 16.92 8.07 -13.00
C GLN A 190 17.41 7.37 -14.28
N TYR A 191 17.79 6.10 -14.19
CA TYR A 191 18.16 5.30 -15.36
C TYR A 191 17.00 5.21 -16.37
N GLY A 192 15.78 4.90 -15.89
CA GLY A 192 14.59 4.85 -16.74
C GLY A 192 14.31 6.18 -17.44
N LYS A 193 14.42 7.31 -16.73
CA LYS A 193 14.29 8.66 -17.30
C LYS A 193 15.33 8.91 -18.41
N ASN A 194 16.58 8.53 -18.17
CA ASN A 194 17.66 8.71 -19.14
C ASN A 194 17.43 7.87 -20.39
N VAL A 195 16.97 6.62 -20.26
CA VAL A 195 16.60 5.75 -21.39
C VAL A 195 15.46 6.37 -22.19
N LEU A 196 14.41 6.85 -21.54
CA LEU A 196 13.28 7.52 -22.21
C LEU A 196 13.75 8.76 -22.98
N ALA A 197 14.55 9.62 -22.36
CA ALA A 197 15.09 10.82 -22.99
C ALA A 197 15.97 10.49 -24.22
N ALA A 198 16.83 9.49 -24.10
CA ALA A 198 17.69 9.05 -25.22
C ALA A 198 16.87 8.45 -26.37
N THR A 199 15.83 7.67 -26.04
CA THR A 199 14.91 7.10 -27.04
C THR A 199 14.14 8.18 -27.77
N ASN A 200 13.63 9.18 -27.07
CA ASN A 200 12.88 10.30 -27.67
C ASN A 200 13.77 11.24 -28.50
N ALA A 201 15.04 11.33 -28.19
CA ALA A 201 16.02 12.13 -28.95
C ALA A 201 16.56 11.39 -30.19
N PHE A 202 16.33 10.07 -30.31
CA PHE A 202 16.82 9.28 -31.40
C PHE A 202 16.04 9.59 -32.70
N THR A 203 16.78 9.88 -33.79
CA THR A 203 16.20 10.06 -35.10
C THR A 203 16.95 9.21 -36.14
N LEU A 204 16.22 8.49 -36.98
CA LEU A 204 16.75 7.75 -38.10
C LEU A 204 16.39 8.46 -39.42
N ASN A 205 17.39 8.99 -40.15
CA ASN A 205 17.19 9.54 -41.47
C ASN A 205 17.40 8.43 -42.50
N LEU A 206 16.34 8.05 -43.19
CA LEU A 206 16.40 7.13 -44.34
C LEU A 206 16.70 7.96 -45.59
N THR A 207 17.80 7.68 -46.26
CA THR A 207 18.19 8.27 -47.57
C THR A 207 17.90 7.32 -48.70
#